data_fe27f725c54309115cad6ac1117f8799
#
_entry.id   fe27f725c54309115cad6ac1117f8799
#
_cell.length_a   1.000
_cell.length_b   1.000
_cell.length_c   1.000
_cell.angle_alpha   90.00
_cell.angle_beta   90.00
_cell.angle_gamma   90.00
#
_symmetry.space_group_name_H-M   'P 1'
#
loop_
_entity.id
_entity.type
_entity.pdbx_description
1 polymer ?
#
loop_
_entity_poly.entity_id
_entity_poly.type
_entity_poly.pdbx_seq_one_letter_code
_entity_poly.pdbx_strand_id
1 'polypeptide(L)'
;TVGTGIGGGVVVGGHTVHGLLHPEVGHMLLRPHPDDPIPHGVCPYHDGCLEGLAAGPAIGARVQGDARELPDDHPVFKIEAHYLAQMCQNLIVTVSPEKIILGGGVMQREGLFPLVRQETLRLLGGYVQSDRLLNHTDDYIVPPALYPVSGLWGAYLLGKKALENA
;
A
#
# COMPACT_ATOMS: atom_id res chain seq x y z
N THR A 1 -3.19 4.56 -0.38
CA THR A 1 -4.25 4.09 -1.29
C THR A 1 -3.65 3.36 -2.47
N VAL A 2 -4.25 2.22 -2.88
CA VAL A 2 -3.82 1.37 -4.00
C VAL A 2 -4.99 1.28 -4.99
N GLY A 3 -4.85 1.93 -6.13
CA GLY A 3 -5.88 2.04 -7.16
C GLY A 3 -5.28 2.17 -8.54
N THR A 4 -5.73 3.14 -9.35
CA THR A 4 -5.10 3.47 -10.65
C THR A 4 -3.65 3.92 -10.47
N GLY A 5 -3.35 4.59 -9.36
CA GLY A 5 -2.02 4.89 -8.86
C GLY A 5 -1.87 4.50 -7.40
N ILE A 6 -0.68 4.73 -6.84
CA ILE A 6 -0.41 4.49 -5.42
C ILE A 6 0.09 5.76 -4.77
N GLY A 7 -0.65 6.22 -3.75
CA GLY A 7 -0.24 7.35 -2.93
C GLY A 7 -0.32 7.01 -1.44
N GLY A 8 0.43 7.74 -0.63
CA GLY A 8 0.41 7.56 0.82
C GLY A 8 0.56 8.86 1.58
N GLY A 9 -0.03 8.88 2.77
CA GLY A 9 0.16 9.94 3.75
C GLY A 9 0.76 9.37 5.03
N VAL A 10 1.69 10.09 5.62
CA VAL A 10 2.30 9.74 6.89
C VAL A 10 1.84 10.77 7.93
N VAL A 11 1.44 10.29 9.11
CA VAL A 11 1.00 11.14 10.23
C VAL A 11 1.91 10.84 11.43
N VAL A 12 2.51 11.87 11.99
CA VAL A 12 3.36 11.79 13.19
C VAL A 12 2.91 12.85 14.18
N GLY A 13 2.67 12.46 15.44
CA GLY A 13 2.20 13.36 16.47
C GLY A 13 0.90 14.11 16.12
N GLY A 14 0.00 13.49 15.35
CA GLY A 14 -1.26 14.10 14.91
C GLY A 14 -1.15 15.04 13.70
N HIS A 15 0.04 15.21 13.13
CA HIS A 15 0.29 16.07 11.97
C HIS A 15 0.72 15.25 10.76
N THR A 16 0.22 15.66 9.58
CA THR A 16 0.70 15.10 8.31
C THR A 16 2.16 15.51 8.08
N VAL A 17 2.97 14.55 7.66
CA VAL A 17 4.37 14.80 7.31
C VAL A 17 4.43 15.59 6.00
N HIS A 18 5.07 16.75 6.08
CA HIS A 18 5.45 17.58 4.95
C HIS A 18 6.91 18.00 5.10
N GLY A 19 7.67 17.88 4.02
CA GLY A 19 9.02 18.41 3.89
C GLY A 19 9.08 19.34 2.67
N LEU A 20 9.96 19.03 1.72
CA LEU A 20 9.97 19.71 0.42
C LEU A 20 8.59 19.55 -0.28
N LEU A 21 8.07 18.34 -0.25
CA LEU A 21 6.73 17.94 -0.71
C LEU A 21 6.12 16.99 0.33
N HIS A 22 4.94 16.44 0.04
CA HIS A 22 4.40 15.29 0.75
C HIS A 22 5.17 14.01 0.36
N PRO A 23 5.17 12.96 1.20
CA PRO A 23 5.83 11.70 0.89
C PRO A 23 5.23 11.03 -0.36
N GLU A 24 6.07 10.73 -1.33
CA GLU A 24 5.70 10.03 -2.57
C GLU A 24 6.00 8.53 -2.46
N VAL A 25 5.38 7.87 -1.48
CA VAL A 25 5.62 6.44 -1.18
C VAL A 25 5.34 5.52 -2.36
N GLY A 26 4.45 5.91 -3.29
CA GLY A 26 4.14 5.16 -4.50
C GLY A 26 5.34 5.01 -5.43
N HIS A 27 6.34 5.85 -5.31
CA HIS A 27 7.53 5.81 -6.17
C HIS A 27 8.78 5.25 -5.49
N MET A 28 8.65 4.63 -4.32
CA MET A 28 9.77 3.87 -3.74
C MET A 28 10.13 2.69 -4.64
N LEU A 29 11.45 2.48 -4.84
CA LEU A 29 11.94 1.36 -5.62
C LEU A 29 11.83 0.06 -4.82
N LEU A 30 11.40 -1.00 -5.48
CA LEU A 30 11.21 -2.32 -4.90
C LEU A 30 12.05 -3.37 -5.63
N ARG A 31 12.23 -4.52 -5.00
CA ARG A 31 12.81 -5.70 -5.64
C ARG A 31 11.73 -6.42 -6.43
N PRO A 32 11.95 -6.71 -7.72
CA PRO A 32 11.01 -7.47 -8.52
C PRO A 32 10.74 -8.86 -7.93
N HIS A 33 9.51 -9.33 -8.03
CA HIS A 33 9.17 -10.72 -7.72
C HIS A 33 9.79 -11.64 -8.79
N PRO A 34 10.38 -12.79 -8.42
CA PRO A 34 11.04 -13.69 -9.38
C PRO A 34 10.13 -14.14 -10.54
N ASP A 35 8.84 -14.33 -10.25
CA ASP A 35 7.85 -14.81 -11.23
C ASP A 35 7.06 -13.66 -11.87
N ASP A 36 7.48 -12.40 -11.70
CA ASP A 36 6.79 -11.28 -12.33
C ASP A 36 7.14 -11.19 -13.83
N PRO A 37 6.16 -11.33 -14.75
CA PRO A 37 6.40 -11.20 -16.17
C PRO A 37 6.75 -9.77 -16.61
N ILE A 38 6.49 -8.76 -15.76
CA ILE A 38 6.81 -7.34 -16.04
C ILE A 38 7.63 -6.72 -14.90
N PRO A 39 8.85 -7.22 -14.61
CA PRO A 39 9.64 -6.86 -13.44
C PRO A 39 10.06 -5.39 -13.39
N HIS A 40 9.97 -4.65 -14.51
CA HIS A 40 10.23 -3.21 -14.60
C HIS A 40 8.99 -2.38 -14.24
N GLY A 41 7.80 -3.00 -14.23
CA GLY A 41 6.53 -2.32 -13.99
C GLY A 41 6.06 -1.46 -15.17
N VAL A 42 5.05 -0.62 -14.92
CA VAL A 42 4.38 0.23 -15.94
C VAL A 42 4.52 1.73 -15.67
N CYS A 43 5.32 2.13 -14.69
CA CYS A 43 5.54 3.55 -14.39
C CYS A 43 6.35 4.22 -15.52
N PRO A 44 5.92 5.39 -16.03
CA PRO A 44 6.65 6.06 -17.11
C PRO A 44 7.95 6.75 -16.66
N TYR A 45 8.21 6.83 -15.35
CA TYR A 45 9.35 7.55 -14.78
C TYR A 45 10.40 6.64 -14.15
N HIS A 46 9.99 5.49 -13.57
CA HIS A 46 10.88 4.66 -12.76
C HIS A 46 10.71 3.19 -13.10
N ASP A 47 11.81 2.52 -13.35
CA ASP A 47 11.85 1.06 -13.37
C ASP A 47 11.73 0.52 -11.94
N GLY A 48 10.75 -0.35 -11.72
CA GLY A 48 10.60 -1.08 -10.46
C GLY A 48 10.11 -0.26 -9.26
N CYS A 49 9.43 0.87 -9.47
CA CYS A 49 8.77 1.56 -8.35
C CYS A 49 7.45 0.86 -7.95
N LEU A 50 7.02 1.09 -6.70
CA LEU A 50 5.82 0.48 -6.13
C LEU A 50 4.57 0.71 -7.00
N GLU A 51 4.31 1.93 -7.46
CA GLU A 51 3.17 2.23 -8.32
C GLU A 51 3.24 1.46 -9.64
N GLY A 52 4.41 1.48 -10.27
CA GLY A 52 4.63 0.76 -11.52
C GLY A 52 4.48 -0.76 -11.39
N LEU A 53 4.70 -1.29 -10.19
CA LEU A 53 4.64 -2.73 -9.91
C LEU A 53 3.30 -3.17 -9.29
N ALA A 54 2.59 -2.32 -8.55
CA ALA A 54 1.45 -2.73 -7.72
C ALA A 54 0.17 -1.90 -7.93
N ALA A 55 0.14 -0.91 -8.80
CA ALA A 55 -1.11 -0.24 -9.14
C ALA A 55 -1.99 -1.12 -10.02
N GLY A 56 -3.30 -0.83 -10.08
CA GLY A 56 -4.26 -1.56 -10.90
C GLY A 56 -3.81 -1.76 -12.36
N PRO A 57 -3.25 -0.75 -13.05
CA PRO A 57 -2.68 -0.92 -14.39
C PRO A 57 -1.57 -1.97 -14.49
N ALA A 58 -0.74 -2.12 -13.44
CA ALA A 58 0.31 -3.14 -13.42
C ALA A 58 -0.28 -4.55 -13.31
N ILE A 59 -1.32 -4.73 -12.49
CA ILE A 59 -2.04 -6.01 -12.40
C ILE A 59 -2.67 -6.35 -13.76
N GLY A 60 -3.35 -5.37 -14.37
CA GLY A 60 -3.94 -5.53 -15.71
C GLY A 60 -2.91 -5.92 -16.78
N ALA A 61 -1.74 -5.30 -16.78
CA ALA A 61 -0.66 -5.62 -17.71
C ALA A 61 -0.12 -7.04 -17.53
N ARG A 62 -0.02 -7.57 -16.30
CA ARG A 62 0.41 -8.95 -16.02
C ARG A 62 -0.56 -9.98 -16.59
N VAL A 63 -1.85 -9.71 -16.50
CA VAL A 63 -2.89 -10.65 -16.93
C VAL A 63 -3.43 -10.37 -18.33
N GLN A 64 -2.95 -9.29 -18.96
CA GLN A 64 -3.42 -8.81 -20.27
C GLN A 64 -4.95 -8.63 -20.32
N GLY A 65 -5.52 -8.12 -19.21
CA GLY A 65 -6.96 -8.00 -19.04
C GLY A 65 -7.36 -7.12 -17.88
N ASP A 66 -8.66 -7.17 -17.54
CA ASP A 66 -9.19 -6.41 -16.40
C ASP A 66 -8.97 -7.19 -15.08
N ALA A 67 -8.15 -6.63 -14.20
CA ALA A 67 -7.90 -7.20 -12.90
C ALA A 67 -9.15 -7.35 -12.01
N ARG A 68 -10.20 -6.59 -12.28
CA ARG A 68 -11.47 -6.64 -11.53
C ARG A 68 -12.27 -7.91 -11.80
N GLU A 69 -12.07 -8.52 -12.95
CA GLU A 69 -12.76 -9.75 -13.39
C GLU A 69 -12.08 -11.04 -12.90
N LEU A 70 -10.89 -10.91 -12.28
CA LEU A 70 -10.14 -12.06 -11.81
C LEU A 70 -10.75 -12.66 -10.55
N PRO A 71 -10.73 -14.00 -10.40
CA PRO A 71 -11.09 -14.65 -9.14
C PRO A 71 -10.10 -14.28 -8.02
N ASP A 72 -10.55 -14.31 -6.77
CA ASP A 72 -9.75 -13.86 -5.62
C ASP A 72 -8.50 -14.71 -5.37
N ASP A 73 -8.49 -15.96 -5.81
CA ASP A 73 -7.37 -16.89 -5.70
C ASP A 73 -6.39 -16.85 -6.90
N HIS A 74 -6.59 -15.91 -7.82
CA HIS A 74 -5.71 -15.80 -9.01
C HIS A 74 -4.26 -15.57 -8.60
N PRO A 75 -3.27 -16.30 -9.20
CA PRO A 75 -1.85 -16.26 -8.80
C PRO A 75 -1.22 -14.85 -8.80
N VAL A 76 -1.71 -13.94 -9.64
CA VAL A 76 -1.21 -12.56 -9.73
C VAL A 76 -1.31 -11.83 -8.38
N PHE A 77 -2.26 -12.19 -7.51
CA PHE A 77 -2.42 -11.56 -6.21
C PHE A 77 -1.34 -11.97 -5.19
N LYS A 78 -0.59 -13.05 -5.44
CA LYS A 78 0.63 -13.34 -4.66
C LYS A 78 1.77 -12.38 -5.03
N ILE A 79 1.90 -12.05 -6.32
CA ILE A 79 2.86 -11.04 -6.81
C ILE A 79 2.49 -9.67 -6.25
N GLU A 80 1.21 -9.31 -6.31
CA GLU A 80 0.69 -8.06 -5.76
C GLU A 80 0.96 -7.94 -4.25
N ALA A 81 0.63 -9.00 -3.50
CA ALA A 81 0.88 -9.05 -2.06
C ALA A 81 2.38 -8.90 -1.71
N HIS A 82 3.27 -9.45 -2.52
CA HIS A 82 4.71 -9.31 -2.34
C HIS A 82 5.17 -7.84 -2.44
N TYR A 83 4.66 -7.09 -3.42
CA TYR A 83 5.02 -5.67 -3.57
C TYR A 83 4.43 -4.81 -2.46
N LEU A 84 3.16 -5.02 -2.11
CA LEU A 84 2.53 -4.33 -0.99
C LEU A 84 3.21 -4.66 0.35
N ALA A 85 3.68 -5.88 0.52
CA ALA A 85 4.43 -6.29 1.70
C ALA A 85 5.82 -5.62 1.79
N GLN A 86 6.53 -5.45 0.66
CA GLN A 86 7.77 -4.68 0.63
C GLN A 86 7.54 -3.21 1.02
N MET A 87 6.44 -2.60 0.55
CA MET A 87 6.05 -1.26 0.99
C MET A 87 5.83 -1.23 2.51
N CYS A 88 5.04 -2.18 3.05
CA CYS A 88 4.80 -2.26 4.49
C CYS A 88 6.11 -2.44 5.26
N GLN A 89 6.99 -3.34 4.84
CA GLN A 89 8.31 -3.53 5.44
C GLN A 89 9.12 -2.23 5.44
N ASN A 90 9.20 -1.54 4.30
CA ASN A 90 9.95 -0.28 4.18
C ASN A 90 9.38 0.80 5.12
N LEU A 91 8.07 0.93 5.20
CA LEU A 91 7.42 1.87 6.13
C LEU A 91 7.69 1.50 7.60
N ILE A 92 7.64 0.20 7.94
CA ILE A 92 7.91 -0.27 9.30
C ILE A 92 9.33 0.07 9.73
N VAL A 93 10.33 -0.18 8.89
CA VAL A 93 11.73 0.06 9.27
C VAL A 93 12.18 1.52 9.15
N THR A 94 11.43 2.38 8.45
CA THR A 94 11.79 3.79 8.24
C THR A 94 11.04 4.75 9.16
N VAL A 95 9.71 4.58 9.30
CA VAL A 95 8.87 5.49 10.09
C VAL A 95 8.22 4.83 11.29
N SER A 96 8.35 3.51 11.44
CA SER A 96 7.82 2.74 12.57
C SER A 96 6.37 3.12 12.95
N PRO A 97 5.41 3.05 12.01
CA PRO A 97 4.06 3.51 12.26
C PRO A 97 3.36 2.63 13.28
N GLU A 98 2.43 3.20 14.04
CA GLU A 98 1.57 2.44 14.95
C GLU A 98 0.53 1.60 14.20
N LYS A 99 0.20 1.99 12.95
CA LYS A 99 -0.79 1.33 12.10
C LYS A 99 -0.55 1.65 10.63
N ILE A 100 -0.74 0.69 9.76
CA ILE A 100 -0.75 0.86 8.30
C ILE A 100 -2.16 0.64 7.79
N ILE A 101 -2.74 1.64 7.14
CA ILE A 101 -4.09 1.57 6.58
C ILE A 101 -3.98 1.46 5.07
N LEU A 102 -4.44 0.35 4.51
CA LEU A 102 -4.42 0.08 3.07
C LEU A 102 -5.83 0.19 2.51
N GLY A 103 -6.05 1.13 1.59
CA GLY A 103 -7.33 1.33 0.94
C GLY A 103 -7.17 1.54 -0.57
N GLY A 104 -8.27 1.82 -1.25
CA GLY A 104 -8.33 1.97 -2.71
C GLY A 104 -8.93 0.74 -3.40
N GLY A 105 -9.13 0.83 -4.71
CA GLY A 105 -9.88 -0.17 -5.47
C GLY A 105 -9.24 -1.57 -5.46
N VAL A 106 -7.90 -1.66 -5.49
CA VAL A 106 -7.19 -2.94 -5.43
C VAL A 106 -7.41 -3.63 -4.08
N MET A 107 -7.42 -2.84 -2.99
CA MET A 107 -7.59 -3.36 -1.63
C MET A 107 -9.04 -3.72 -1.26
N GLN A 108 -10.00 -3.59 -2.16
CA GLN A 108 -11.36 -4.13 -1.98
C GLN A 108 -11.37 -5.66 -2.01
N ARG A 109 -10.31 -6.29 -2.49
CA ARG A 109 -10.11 -7.74 -2.38
C ARG A 109 -9.64 -8.08 -0.97
N GLU A 110 -10.57 -8.48 -0.12
CA GLU A 110 -10.27 -8.82 1.28
C GLU A 110 -9.22 -9.92 1.41
N GLY A 111 -9.16 -10.85 0.46
CA GLY A 111 -8.16 -11.91 0.38
C GLY A 111 -6.72 -11.44 0.23
N LEU A 112 -6.46 -10.18 -0.18
CA LEU A 112 -5.11 -9.61 -0.23
C LEU A 112 -4.54 -9.34 1.17
N PHE A 113 -5.34 -8.93 2.15
CA PHE A 113 -4.84 -8.58 3.48
C PHE A 113 -4.07 -9.70 4.17
N PRO A 114 -4.59 -10.95 4.25
CA PRO A 114 -3.82 -12.06 4.81
C PRO A 114 -2.49 -12.31 4.09
N LEU A 115 -2.48 -12.24 2.76
CA LEU A 115 -1.28 -12.44 1.95
C LEU A 115 -0.23 -11.35 2.22
N VAL A 116 -0.65 -10.08 2.25
CA VAL A 116 0.24 -8.93 2.55
C VAL A 116 0.81 -9.05 3.96
N ARG A 117 -0.01 -9.37 4.95
CA ARG A 117 0.42 -9.53 6.35
C ARG A 117 1.46 -10.65 6.49
N GLN A 118 1.16 -11.83 5.96
CA GLN A 118 2.06 -12.97 6.00
C GLN A 118 3.40 -12.66 5.33
N GLU A 119 3.36 -12.07 4.14
CA GLU A 119 4.55 -11.74 3.38
C GLU A 119 5.36 -10.61 4.05
N THR A 120 4.69 -9.63 4.68
CA THR A 120 5.37 -8.58 5.46
C THR A 120 6.17 -9.18 6.62
N LEU A 121 5.58 -10.11 7.38
CA LEU A 121 6.28 -10.80 8.47
C LEU A 121 7.47 -11.61 7.94
N ARG A 122 7.30 -12.29 6.81
CA ARG A 122 8.38 -13.04 6.17
C ARG A 122 9.54 -12.12 5.76
N LEU A 123 9.24 -10.95 5.17
CA LEU A 123 10.24 -9.98 4.74
C LEU A 123 10.95 -9.29 5.91
N LEU A 124 10.25 -9.05 7.02
CA LEU A 124 10.86 -8.52 8.25
C LEU A 124 11.83 -9.50 8.90
N GLY A 125 11.72 -10.80 8.60
CA GLY A 125 12.67 -11.84 9.05
C GLY A 125 12.83 -11.91 10.56
N GLY A 126 11.84 -11.48 11.33
CA GLY A 126 11.92 -11.44 12.79
C GLY A 126 12.80 -10.32 13.36
N TYR A 127 13.27 -9.37 12.55
CA TYR A 127 14.11 -8.27 13.04
C TYR A 127 13.36 -7.33 13.98
N VAL A 128 12.11 -6.99 13.66
CA VAL A 128 11.27 -6.14 14.53
C VAL A 128 10.47 -7.02 15.49
N GLN A 129 10.84 -6.99 16.76
CA GLN A 129 10.20 -7.76 17.83
C GLN A 129 9.13 -6.89 18.51
N SER A 130 7.94 -6.84 17.92
CA SER A 130 6.78 -6.15 18.44
C SER A 130 5.59 -7.10 18.51
N ASP A 131 4.91 -7.16 19.64
CA ASP A 131 3.72 -7.99 19.82
C ASP A 131 2.61 -7.66 18.81
N ARG A 132 2.42 -6.38 18.49
CA ARG A 132 1.49 -5.93 17.46
C ARG A 132 1.78 -6.52 16.09
N LEU A 133 3.06 -6.67 15.75
CA LEU A 133 3.47 -7.24 14.46
C LEU A 133 3.40 -8.77 14.47
N LEU A 134 3.85 -9.39 15.56
CA LEU A 134 4.00 -10.84 15.61
C LEU A 134 2.68 -11.57 15.87
N ASN A 135 1.83 -11.01 16.72
CA ASN A 135 0.61 -11.67 17.20
C ASN A 135 -0.68 -10.95 16.80
N HIS A 136 -0.62 -9.69 16.35
CA HIS A 136 -1.77 -8.83 16.05
C HIS A 136 -1.61 -8.08 14.72
N THR A 137 -1.06 -8.73 13.69
CA THR A 137 -0.83 -8.12 12.37
C THR A 137 -2.14 -7.70 11.69
N ASP A 138 -3.24 -8.39 12.01
CA ASP A 138 -4.57 -8.09 11.51
C ASP A 138 -5.15 -6.78 12.06
N ASP A 139 -4.71 -6.35 13.25
CA ASP A 139 -4.99 -5.03 13.83
C ASP A 139 -3.95 -3.97 13.45
N TYR A 140 -2.85 -4.36 12.84
CA TYR A 140 -1.75 -3.48 12.47
C TYR A 140 -1.78 -3.04 11.00
N ILE A 141 -2.00 -3.99 10.07
CA ILE A 141 -2.22 -3.71 8.64
C ILE A 141 -3.71 -3.91 8.36
N VAL A 142 -4.45 -2.81 8.20
CA VAL A 142 -5.91 -2.81 8.25
C VAL A 142 -6.55 -2.11 7.04
N PRO A 143 -7.79 -2.45 6.69
CA PRO A 143 -8.59 -1.63 5.80
C PRO A 143 -8.99 -0.29 6.45
N PRO A 144 -9.39 0.73 5.66
CA PRO A 144 -9.92 1.97 6.22
C PRO A 144 -11.28 1.75 6.87
N ALA A 145 -11.42 2.19 8.13
CA ALA A 145 -12.68 2.04 8.89
C ALA A 145 -13.85 2.84 8.30
N LEU A 146 -13.58 3.89 7.53
CA LEU A 146 -14.59 4.76 6.91
C LEU A 146 -14.79 4.44 5.42
N TYR A 147 -14.48 3.23 4.98
CA TYR A 147 -14.75 2.83 3.60
C TYR A 147 -16.27 2.80 3.33
N PRO A 148 -16.76 3.25 2.15
CA PRO A 148 -16.00 3.77 1.00
C PRO A 148 -15.76 5.29 1.03
N VAL A 149 -16.16 5.97 2.09
CA VAL A 149 -16.17 7.45 2.17
C VAL A 149 -14.93 8.08 2.81
N SER A 150 -13.90 7.28 3.11
CA SER A 150 -12.67 7.76 3.78
C SER A 150 -11.98 8.92 3.04
N GLY A 151 -11.92 8.87 1.71
CA GLY A 151 -11.37 9.97 0.90
C GLY A 151 -12.19 11.25 0.99
N LEU A 152 -13.53 11.13 0.98
CA LEU A 152 -14.45 12.27 1.12
C LEU A 152 -14.31 12.92 2.51
N TRP A 153 -14.23 12.10 3.56
CA TRP A 153 -13.98 12.60 4.91
C TRP A 153 -12.64 13.32 5.04
N GLY A 154 -11.59 12.77 4.43
CA GLY A 154 -10.27 13.42 4.38
C GLY A 154 -10.33 14.80 3.72
N ALA A 155 -10.97 14.91 2.56
CA ALA A 155 -11.15 16.18 1.85
C ALA A 155 -11.97 17.18 2.68
N TYR A 156 -13.06 16.73 3.31
CA TYR A 156 -13.88 17.57 4.21
C TYR A 156 -13.07 18.12 5.38
N LEU A 157 -12.28 17.27 6.05
CA LEU A 157 -11.46 17.69 7.20
C LEU A 157 -10.36 18.68 6.80
N LEU A 158 -9.76 18.50 5.63
CA LEU A 158 -8.78 19.45 5.09
C LEU A 158 -9.42 20.81 4.79
N GLY A 159 -10.60 20.81 4.16
CA GLY A 159 -11.36 22.05 3.91
C GLY A 159 -11.77 22.77 5.19
N LYS A 160 -12.25 22.03 6.19
CA LYS A 160 -12.56 22.58 7.53
C LYS A 160 -11.33 23.23 8.18
N LYS A 161 -10.21 22.52 8.20
CA LYS A 161 -8.94 23.04 8.76
C LYS A 161 -8.45 24.30 8.03
N ALA A 162 -8.62 24.38 6.72
CA ALA A 162 -8.26 25.55 5.94
C ALA A 162 -9.10 26.78 6.34
N LEU A 163 -10.39 26.59 6.60
CA LEU A 163 -11.30 27.66 7.05
C LEU A 163 -10.99 28.13 8.49
N GLU A 164 -10.53 27.23 9.37
CA GLU A 164 -10.16 27.57 10.76
C GLU A 164 -8.85 28.36 10.85
N ASN A 165 -8.00 28.28 9.80
CA ASN A 165 -6.71 28.98 9.71
C ASN A 165 -6.74 30.24 8.81
N ALA A 166 -7.88 30.59 8.23
CA ALA A 166 -8.08 31.77 7.39
C ALA A 166 -8.57 32.96 8.20
#